data_29851106228f0df6e7ed282e6ea46017
#
_entry.id   29851106228f0df6e7ed282e6ea46017
#
_cell.length_a   1.000
_cell.length_b   1.000
_cell.length_c   1.000
_cell.angle_alpha   90.00
_cell.angle_beta   90.00
_cell.angle_gamma   90.00
#
_symmetry.space_group_name_H-M   'P 1'
#
loop_
_entity.id
_entity.type
_entity.pdbx_description
1 polymer ?
#
loop_
_entity_poly.entity_id
_entity_poly.type
_entity_poly.pdbx_seq_one_letter_code
_entity_poly.pdbx_strand_id
1 'polypeptide(L)'
;MVPVFYNKDVEVCKNVIKACYEGGVRAFEFTNRGDFAHEVFGELSKWVNKECPELALGIGSVVDAPTASLYIQLGANFVVGPLFNPDIAVVCNRRCVTYCPGCLTPSEIGKAQEVGCDFTKVFPGDVVGPNLIKGLMAPMPWSKIMVTGGVAPEEENLTKWFKAGVFCVGMGSKLFPSDKVKAGDWQYVTDKCKEALGYCAKARA
;
A
#
# COMPACT_ATOMS: atom_id res chain seq x y z
N MET A 1 3.42 4.91 6.08
CA MET A 1 2.94 5.25 4.71
C MET A 1 3.41 4.20 3.73
N VAL A 2 2.53 3.77 2.82
CA VAL A 2 2.80 2.81 1.75
C VAL A 2 2.54 3.52 0.41
N PRO A 3 3.57 3.94 -0.33
CA PRO A 3 3.41 4.43 -1.69
C PRO A 3 2.82 3.34 -2.59
N VAL A 4 1.91 3.74 -3.50
CA VAL A 4 1.21 2.86 -4.44
C VAL A 4 1.47 3.34 -5.84
N PHE A 5 2.14 2.52 -6.66
CA PHE A 5 2.59 2.92 -7.99
C PHE A 5 2.53 1.79 -9.01
N TYR A 6 2.38 2.17 -10.26
CA TYR A 6 2.53 1.30 -11.44
C TYR A 6 3.16 2.08 -12.59
N ASN A 7 4.09 1.46 -13.25
CA ASN A 7 4.54 1.84 -14.58
C ASN A 7 4.94 0.56 -15.34
N LYS A 8 4.74 0.54 -16.65
CA LYS A 8 5.19 -0.56 -17.51
C LYS A 8 6.71 -0.56 -17.74
N ASP A 9 7.34 0.59 -17.55
CA ASP A 9 8.78 0.77 -17.67
C ASP A 9 9.43 0.45 -16.31
N VAL A 10 10.25 -0.59 -16.30
CA VAL A 10 10.94 -1.07 -15.10
C VAL A 10 11.95 -0.05 -14.56
N GLU A 11 12.61 0.72 -15.41
CA GLU A 11 13.59 1.72 -14.99
C GLU A 11 12.92 2.92 -14.29
N VAL A 12 11.76 3.34 -14.79
CA VAL A 12 10.93 4.33 -14.10
C VAL A 12 10.52 3.81 -12.70
N CYS A 13 10.10 2.54 -12.62
CA CYS A 13 9.74 1.93 -11.33
C CYS A 13 10.93 1.87 -10.36
N LYS A 14 12.11 1.45 -10.84
CA LYS A 14 13.34 1.41 -10.01
C LYS A 14 13.67 2.80 -9.46
N ASN A 15 13.63 3.82 -10.30
CA ASN A 15 13.91 5.20 -9.88
C ASN A 15 12.89 5.71 -8.85
N VAL A 16 11.61 5.46 -9.06
CA VAL A 16 10.55 5.84 -8.08
C VAL A 16 10.74 5.11 -6.76
N ILE A 17 11.00 3.80 -6.80
CA ILE A 17 11.23 2.99 -5.58
C ILE A 17 12.46 3.50 -4.84
N LYS A 18 13.57 3.76 -5.55
CA LYS A 18 14.80 4.29 -4.97
C LYS A 18 14.57 5.65 -4.30
N ALA A 19 13.89 6.56 -4.97
CA ALA A 19 13.56 7.87 -4.42
C ALA A 19 12.69 7.76 -3.16
N CYS A 20 11.70 6.85 -3.15
CA CYS A 20 10.89 6.56 -1.96
C CYS A 20 11.75 5.99 -0.82
N TYR A 21 12.63 5.03 -1.12
CA TYR A 21 13.52 4.40 -0.15
C TYR A 21 14.48 5.41 0.51
N GLU A 22 15.09 6.28 -0.29
CA GLU A 22 15.94 7.39 0.16
C GLU A 22 15.15 8.44 0.96
N GLY A 23 13.85 8.57 0.65
CA GLY A 23 12.88 9.36 1.42
C GLY A 23 12.45 8.73 2.76
N GLY A 24 12.95 7.53 3.10
CA GLY A 24 12.65 6.84 4.36
C GLY A 24 11.51 5.81 4.28
N VAL A 25 10.93 5.57 3.11
CA VAL A 25 9.90 4.54 2.91
C VAL A 25 10.49 3.14 3.11
N ARG A 26 9.74 2.25 3.78
CA ARG A 26 10.13 0.86 4.04
C ARG A 26 9.09 -0.17 3.62
N ALA A 27 7.95 0.27 3.06
CA ALA A 27 6.96 -0.60 2.41
C ALA A 27 6.45 0.09 1.15
N PHE A 28 6.39 -0.60 0.03
CA PHE A 28 5.99 -0.07 -1.27
C PHE A 28 5.05 -1.05 -1.98
N GLU A 29 3.91 -0.58 -2.46
CA GLU A 29 2.92 -1.36 -3.21
C GLU A 29 3.09 -1.10 -4.71
N PHE A 30 3.67 -2.05 -5.45
CA PHE A 30 3.52 -2.09 -6.90
C PHE A 30 2.14 -2.66 -7.24
N THR A 31 1.50 -2.22 -8.33
CA THR A 31 0.14 -2.68 -8.62
C THR A 31 0.05 -3.48 -9.91
N ASN A 32 -0.72 -4.57 -9.88
CA ASN A 32 -1.03 -5.42 -11.04
C ASN A 32 -2.09 -4.75 -11.93
N ARG A 33 -1.72 -3.69 -12.66
CA ARG A 33 -2.67 -2.87 -13.46
C ARG A 33 -2.42 -2.88 -14.97
N GLY A 34 -1.53 -3.68 -15.45
CA GLY A 34 -1.24 -3.75 -16.89
C GLY A 34 -0.83 -5.15 -17.31
N ASP A 35 -0.92 -5.39 -18.60
CA ASP A 35 -0.41 -6.63 -19.19
C ASP A 35 1.09 -6.75 -18.88
N PHE A 36 1.54 -7.97 -18.60
CA PHE A 36 2.93 -8.27 -18.24
C PHE A 36 3.46 -7.56 -16.99
N ALA A 37 2.59 -7.01 -16.14
CA ALA A 37 3.01 -6.39 -14.87
C ALA A 37 3.82 -7.34 -13.98
N HIS A 38 3.59 -8.64 -14.09
CA HIS A 38 4.32 -9.67 -13.35
C HIS A 38 5.80 -9.79 -13.79
N GLU A 39 6.13 -9.53 -15.05
CA GLU A 39 7.51 -9.50 -15.53
C GLU A 39 8.26 -8.30 -14.92
N VAL A 40 7.65 -7.12 -14.98
CA VAL A 40 8.18 -5.91 -14.32
C VAL A 40 8.40 -6.15 -12.82
N PHE A 41 7.41 -6.73 -12.14
CA PHE A 41 7.52 -7.04 -10.72
C PHE A 41 8.65 -8.02 -10.42
N GLY A 42 8.82 -9.05 -11.25
CA GLY A 42 9.88 -10.05 -11.09
C GLY A 42 11.28 -9.43 -11.16
N GLU A 43 11.50 -8.46 -12.05
CA GLU A 43 12.74 -7.70 -12.12
C GLU A 43 12.90 -6.76 -10.91
N LEU A 44 11.82 -6.04 -10.54
CA LEU A 44 11.84 -5.14 -9.39
C LEU A 44 12.15 -5.89 -8.09
N SER A 45 11.57 -7.06 -7.89
CA SER A 45 11.81 -7.86 -6.68
C SER A 45 13.28 -8.23 -6.52
N LYS A 46 13.93 -8.70 -7.60
CA LYS A 46 15.36 -9.03 -7.60
C LYS A 46 16.22 -7.80 -7.33
N TRP A 47 15.87 -6.69 -7.96
CA TRP A 47 16.59 -5.44 -7.82
C TRP A 47 16.44 -4.83 -6.41
N VAL A 48 15.21 -4.82 -5.87
CA VAL A 48 14.93 -4.31 -4.51
C VAL A 48 15.70 -5.09 -3.45
N ASN A 49 15.72 -6.41 -3.54
CA ASN A 49 16.46 -7.25 -2.58
C ASN A 49 17.96 -6.90 -2.51
N LYS A 50 18.52 -6.38 -3.61
CA LYS A 50 19.93 -5.99 -3.68
C LYS A 50 20.17 -4.54 -3.29
N GLU A 51 19.38 -3.61 -3.85
CA GLU A 51 19.64 -2.16 -3.78
C GLU A 51 18.85 -1.46 -2.65
N CYS A 52 17.75 -2.07 -2.20
CA CYS A 52 16.88 -1.53 -1.15
C CYS A 52 16.51 -2.61 -0.12
N PRO A 53 17.47 -3.26 0.56
CA PRO A 53 17.25 -4.49 1.34
C PRO A 53 16.30 -4.33 2.53
N GLU A 54 16.07 -3.12 3.01
CA GLU A 54 15.13 -2.84 4.10
C GLU A 54 13.70 -2.53 3.59
N LEU A 55 13.47 -2.57 2.26
CA LEU A 55 12.17 -2.27 1.67
C LEU A 55 11.35 -3.55 1.50
N ALA A 56 10.18 -3.60 2.12
CA ALA A 56 9.17 -4.61 1.79
C ALA A 56 8.46 -4.20 0.48
N LEU A 57 8.68 -4.96 -0.60
CA LEU A 57 7.99 -4.78 -1.87
C LEU A 57 6.75 -5.68 -1.91
N GLY A 58 5.58 -5.07 -1.95
CA GLY A 58 4.31 -5.76 -2.08
C GLY A 58 3.65 -5.58 -3.42
N ILE A 59 2.60 -6.36 -3.64
CA ILE A 59 1.77 -6.31 -4.84
C ILE A 59 0.34 -5.91 -4.50
N GLY A 60 -0.19 -4.92 -5.22
CA GLY A 60 -1.58 -4.49 -5.14
C GLY A 60 -2.40 -4.85 -6.36
N SER A 61 -3.71 -4.57 -6.29
CA SER A 61 -4.69 -4.90 -7.33
C SER A 61 -4.82 -6.41 -7.59
N VAL A 62 -4.61 -7.23 -6.57
CA VAL A 62 -4.77 -8.68 -6.64
C VAL A 62 -6.21 -9.04 -6.25
N VAL A 63 -6.90 -9.78 -7.13
CA VAL A 63 -8.33 -10.10 -6.98
C VAL A 63 -8.63 -11.59 -6.84
N ASP A 64 -7.65 -12.44 -7.10
CA ASP A 64 -7.79 -13.90 -7.07
C ASP A 64 -6.54 -14.61 -6.51
N ALA A 65 -6.72 -15.84 -6.07
CA ALA A 65 -5.67 -16.65 -5.45
C ALA A 65 -4.57 -17.09 -6.43
N PRO A 66 -4.84 -17.46 -7.68
CA PRO A 66 -3.79 -17.76 -8.66
C PRO A 66 -2.85 -16.58 -8.88
N THR A 67 -3.39 -15.37 -9.02
CA THR A 67 -2.60 -14.14 -9.16
C THR A 67 -1.76 -13.89 -7.90
N ALA A 68 -2.32 -14.06 -6.70
CA ALA A 68 -1.56 -13.96 -5.46
C ALA A 68 -0.41 -14.96 -5.41
N SER A 69 -0.65 -16.22 -5.79
CA SER A 69 0.38 -17.27 -5.84
C SER A 69 1.53 -16.90 -6.77
N LEU A 70 1.22 -16.37 -7.96
CA LEU A 70 2.23 -15.92 -8.93
C LEU A 70 3.15 -14.86 -8.32
N TYR A 71 2.58 -13.81 -7.75
CA TYR A 71 3.38 -12.72 -7.19
C TYR A 71 4.17 -13.10 -5.93
N ILE A 72 3.62 -13.99 -5.09
CA ILE A 72 4.36 -14.56 -3.96
C ILE A 72 5.56 -15.36 -4.47
N GLN A 73 5.39 -16.13 -5.56
CA GLN A 73 6.49 -16.86 -6.21
C GLN A 73 7.55 -15.90 -6.77
N LEU A 74 7.15 -14.72 -7.23
CA LEU A 74 8.05 -13.67 -7.71
C LEU A 74 8.70 -12.84 -6.58
N GLY A 75 8.39 -13.13 -5.32
CA GLY A 75 9.03 -12.52 -4.16
C GLY A 75 8.26 -11.37 -3.50
N ALA A 76 6.93 -11.29 -3.70
CA ALA A 76 6.13 -10.31 -2.99
C ALA A 76 6.17 -10.52 -1.47
N ASN A 77 6.50 -9.47 -0.72
CA ASN A 77 6.54 -9.50 0.73
C ASN A 77 5.15 -9.35 1.36
N PHE A 78 4.20 -8.74 0.66
CA PHE A 78 2.80 -8.64 1.06
C PHE A 78 1.89 -8.51 -0.17
N VAL A 79 0.62 -8.86 0.01
CA VAL A 79 -0.41 -8.81 -1.02
C VAL A 79 -1.52 -7.85 -0.61
N VAL A 80 -1.97 -6.99 -1.53
CA VAL A 80 -3.08 -6.05 -1.31
C VAL A 80 -4.15 -6.29 -2.37
N GLY A 81 -5.39 -6.43 -1.92
CA GLY A 81 -6.56 -6.55 -2.79
C GLY A 81 -7.45 -5.31 -2.76
N PRO A 82 -8.25 -5.05 -3.81
CA PRO A 82 -9.31 -4.04 -3.76
C PRO A 82 -10.58 -4.55 -3.09
N LEU A 83 -10.69 -5.84 -2.85
CA LEU A 83 -11.80 -6.56 -2.24
C LEU A 83 -11.29 -7.66 -1.30
N PHE A 84 -12.16 -8.17 -0.44
CA PHE A 84 -11.88 -9.35 0.38
C PHE A 84 -12.16 -10.62 -0.42
N ASN A 85 -11.15 -11.48 -0.52
CA ASN A 85 -11.27 -12.82 -1.09
C ASN A 85 -10.62 -13.84 -0.13
N PRO A 86 -11.39 -14.77 0.47
CA PRO A 86 -10.87 -15.73 1.43
C PRO A 86 -9.83 -16.70 0.84
N ASP A 87 -9.92 -17.01 -0.46
CA ASP A 87 -8.96 -17.90 -1.11
C ASP A 87 -7.56 -17.26 -1.22
N ILE A 88 -7.49 -15.92 -1.37
CA ILE A 88 -6.23 -15.20 -1.28
C ILE A 88 -5.65 -15.33 0.13
N ALA A 89 -6.48 -15.18 1.17
CA ALA A 89 -6.04 -15.33 2.55
C ALA A 89 -5.44 -16.71 2.81
N VAL A 90 -6.09 -17.78 2.31
CA VAL A 90 -5.57 -19.16 2.43
C VAL A 90 -4.19 -19.30 1.78
N VAL A 91 -4.01 -18.77 0.56
CA VAL A 91 -2.71 -18.83 -0.14
C VAL A 91 -1.64 -18.04 0.62
N CYS A 92 -1.95 -16.83 1.05
CA CYS A 92 -1.03 -15.98 1.78
C CYS A 92 -0.63 -16.59 3.14
N ASN A 93 -1.59 -17.11 3.91
CA ASN A 93 -1.35 -17.77 5.20
C ASN A 93 -0.44 -19.00 5.06
N ARG A 94 -0.64 -19.85 4.03
CA ARG A 94 0.23 -21.00 3.74
C ARG A 94 1.69 -20.63 3.44
N ARG A 95 1.91 -19.40 2.99
CA ARG A 95 3.23 -18.88 2.62
C ARG A 95 3.77 -17.89 3.65
N CYS A 96 3.06 -17.66 4.76
CA CYS A 96 3.38 -16.65 5.78
C CYS A 96 3.60 -15.25 5.17
N VAL A 97 2.80 -14.89 4.16
CA VAL A 97 2.79 -13.57 3.51
C VAL A 97 1.59 -12.79 3.99
N THR A 98 1.78 -11.55 4.36
CA THR A 98 0.69 -10.67 4.81
C THR A 98 -0.29 -10.39 3.67
N TYR A 99 -1.59 -10.59 3.91
CA TYR A 99 -2.65 -10.17 3.02
C TYR A 99 -3.41 -8.98 3.63
N CYS A 100 -3.56 -7.91 2.85
CA CYS A 100 -4.32 -6.72 3.20
C CYS A 100 -5.50 -6.57 2.22
N PRO A 101 -6.66 -7.20 2.51
CA PRO A 101 -7.85 -7.13 1.67
C PRO A 101 -8.53 -5.78 1.70
N GLY A 102 -9.12 -5.39 0.57
CA GLY A 102 -10.06 -4.27 0.49
C GLY A 102 -11.37 -4.59 1.19
N CYS A 103 -11.78 -3.70 2.08
CA CYS A 103 -13.02 -3.80 2.86
C CYS A 103 -13.66 -2.42 2.95
N LEU A 104 -14.98 -2.34 2.92
CA LEU A 104 -15.70 -1.08 3.06
C LEU A 104 -16.65 -1.08 4.28
N THR A 105 -16.97 -2.25 4.81
CA THR A 105 -17.92 -2.41 5.90
C THR A 105 -17.31 -3.12 7.11
N PRO A 106 -17.87 -2.93 8.33
CA PRO A 106 -17.45 -3.68 9.52
C PRO A 106 -17.52 -5.20 9.33
N SER A 107 -18.54 -5.67 8.59
CA SER A 107 -18.71 -7.11 8.32
C SER A 107 -17.61 -7.69 7.45
N GLU A 108 -17.16 -6.96 6.44
CA GLU A 108 -16.03 -7.38 5.60
C GLU A 108 -14.71 -7.37 6.39
N ILE A 109 -14.50 -6.35 7.22
CA ILE A 109 -13.34 -6.27 8.10
C ILE A 109 -13.31 -7.44 9.08
N GLY A 110 -14.45 -7.73 9.74
CA GLY A 110 -14.58 -8.85 10.65
C GLY A 110 -14.28 -10.19 9.97
N LYS A 111 -14.87 -10.44 8.80
CA LYS A 111 -14.59 -11.65 8.01
C LYS A 111 -13.12 -11.79 7.58
N ALA A 112 -12.49 -10.68 7.23
CA ALA A 112 -11.05 -10.70 6.91
C ALA A 112 -10.22 -11.07 8.15
N GLN A 113 -10.55 -10.53 9.32
CA GLN A 113 -9.89 -10.85 10.59
C GLN A 113 -10.11 -12.31 11.01
N GLU A 114 -11.29 -12.88 10.79
CA GLU A 114 -11.61 -14.30 11.08
C GLU A 114 -10.69 -15.27 10.33
N VAL A 115 -10.22 -14.90 9.13
CA VAL A 115 -9.29 -15.70 8.33
C VAL A 115 -7.82 -15.30 8.50
N GLY A 116 -7.49 -14.50 9.51
CA GLY A 116 -6.12 -14.17 9.89
C GLY A 116 -5.52 -12.96 9.18
N CYS A 117 -6.33 -12.08 8.59
CA CYS A 117 -5.81 -10.82 8.04
C CYS A 117 -5.58 -9.79 9.15
N ASP A 118 -4.32 -9.57 9.52
CA ASP A 118 -3.93 -8.57 10.53
C ASP A 118 -4.20 -7.13 10.09
N PHE A 119 -4.13 -6.89 8.79
CA PHE A 119 -4.37 -5.58 8.18
C PHE A 119 -5.55 -5.66 7.23
N THR A 120 -6.38 -4.62 7.24
CA THR A 120 -7.44 -4.43 6.25
C THR A 120 -7.31 -3.08 5.58
N LYS A 121 -7.64 -3.02 4.30
CA LYS A 121 -7.59 -1.79 3.50
C LYS A 121 -9.00 -1.23 3.36
N VAL A 122 -9.24 -0.03 3.86
CA VAL A 122 -10.47 0.71 3.51
C VAL A 122 -10.23 1.42 2.17
N PHE A 123 -11.04 1.05 1.19
CA PHE A 123 -10.95 1.52 -0.20
C PHE A 123 -12.32 1.49 -0.88
N PRO A 124 -12.71 2.56 -1.61
CA PRO A 124 -11.99 3.82 -1.76
C PRO A 124 -12.24 4.79 -0.58
N GLY A 125 -11.16 5.29 0.02
CA GLY A 125 -11.23 6.11 1.23
C GLY A 125 -11.87 7.49 1.01
N ASP A 126 -11.69 8.09 -0.15
CA ASP A 126 -12.29 9.37 -0.53
C ASP A 126 -13.82 9.34 -0.60
N VAL A 127 -14.40 8.18 -0.86
CA VAL A 127 -15.88 8.01 -0.89
C VAL A 127 -16.46 8.03 0.53
N VAL A 128 -15.75 7.44 1.51
CA VAL A 128 -16.29 7.24 2.87
C VAL A 128 -15.76 8.24 3.89
N GLY A 129 -14.60 8.80 3.65
CA GLY A 129 -13.97 9.77 4.52
C GLY A 129 -13.52 9.24 5.88
N PRO A 130 -12.83 10.09 6.69
CA PRO A 130 -12.32 9.71 8.01
C PRO A 130 -13.40 9.32 9.03
N ASN A 131 -14.64 9.76 8.83
CA ASN A 131 -15.74 9.47 9.77
C ASN A 131 -16.10 7.98 9.82
N LEU A 132 -15.97 7.25 8.70
CA LEU A 132 -16.14 5.81 8.70
C LEU A 132 -15.12 5.15 9.63
N ILE A 133 -13.86 5.53 9.50
CA ILE A 133 -12.77 4.98 10.33
C ILE A 133 -13.04 5.24 11.81
N LYS A 134 -13.39 6.48 12.16
CA LYS A 134 -13.72 6.85 13.54
C LYS A 134 -14.87 6.01 14.10
N GLY A 135 -15.90 5.77 13.28
CA GLY A 135 -17.04 4.93 13.65
C GLY A 135 -16.66 3.45 13.83
N LEU A 136 -15.75 2.94 13.00
CA LEU A 136 -15.24 1.57 13.09
C LEU A 136 -14.36 1.36 14.33
N MET A 137 -13.47 2.32 14.62
CA MET A 137 -12.52 2.18 15.74
C MET A 137 -13.17 2.20 17.12
N ALA A 138 -14.39 2.72 17.24
CA ALA A 138 -15.12 2.68 18.52
C ALA A 138 -15.45 1.25 18.98
N PRO A 139 -16.15 0.41 18.18
CA PRO A 139 -16.43 -0.98 18.53
C PRO A 139 -15.29 -1.96 18.20
N MET A 140 -14.33 -1.59 17.36
CA MET A 140 -13.26 -2.50 16.87
C MET A 140 -11.87 -1.86 17.00
N PRO A 141 -11.44 -1.41 18.20
CA PRO A 141 -10.20 -0.65 18.40
C PRO A 141 -8.91 -1.44 18.11
N TRP A 142 -9.00 -2.77 18.02
CA TRP A 142 -7.88 -3.66 17.64
C TRP A 142 -7.59 -3.67 16.15
N SER A 143 -8.47 -3.09 15.31
CA SER A 143 -8.34 -3.18 13.86
C SER A 143 -7.20 -2.33 13.34
N LYS A 144 -6.32 -2.92 12.53
CA LYS A 144 -5.23 -2.23 11.85
C LYS A 144 -5.67 -1.85 10.43
N ILE A 145 -6.16 -0.64 10.28
CA ILE A 145 -6.74 -0.16 9.02
C ILE A 145 -5.71 0.62 8.23
N MET A 146 -5.47 0.21 6.98
CA MET A 146 -4.83 1.02 5.95
C MET A 146 -5.90 1.72 5.12
N VAL A 147 -5.86 3.03 4.99
CA VAL A 147 -6.74 3.73 4.06
C VAL A 147 -6.02 4.03 2.76
N THR A 148 -6.72 3.85 1.62
CA THR A 148 -6.24 4.23 0.28
C THR A 148 -7.37 4.90 -0.49
N GLY A 149 -7.05 5.96 -1.26
CA GLY A 149 -8.03 6.87 -1.87
C GLY A 149 -8.25 8.10 -1.01
N GLY A 150 -8.14 9.29 -1.60
CA GLY A 150 -8.26 10.57 -0.90
C GLY A 150 -7.10 10.91 0.04
N VAL A 151 -6.02 10.14 0.02
CA VAL A 151 -4.83 10.41 0.81
C VAL A 151 -3.84 11.26 0.01
N ALA A 152 -3.40 12.36 0.60
CA ALA A 152 -2.46 13.30 0.01
C ALA A 152 -1.28 13.58 0.95
N PRO A 153 -0.08 13.94 0.43
CA PRO A 153 1.12 14.19 1.23
C PRO A 153 1.10 15.58 1.88
N GLU A 154 -0.01 15.90 2.56
CA GLU A 154 -0.28 17.18 3.19
C GLU A 154 -0.57 16.97 4.67
N GLU A 155 -0.04 17.84 5.52
CA GLU A 155 -0.15 17.70 6.97
C GLU A 155 -1.62 17.62 7.44
N GLU A 156 -2.47 18.48 6.91
CA GLU A 156 -3.89 18.50 7.29
C GLU A 156 -4.60 17.21 6.88
N ASN A 157 -4.36 16.72 5.66
CA ASN A 157 -4.96 15.49 5.15
C ASN A 157 -4.54 14.28 6.00
N LEU A 158 -3.24 14.11 6.20
CA LEU A 158 -2.69 13.00 6.99
C LEU A 158 -3.15 13.06 8.45
N THR A 159 -3.16 14.25 9.05
CA THR A 159 -3.64 14.43 10.43
C THR A 159 -5.10 14.00 10.58
N LYS A 160 -5.98 14.32 9.61
CA LYS A 160 -7.39 13.89 9.64
C LYS A 160 -7.52 12.37 9.66
N TRP A 161 -6.76 11.67 8.82
CA TRP A 161 -6.80 10.22 8.75
C TRP A 161 -6.26 9.55 10.03
N PHE A 162 -5.09 9.98 10.52
CA PHE A 162 -4.51 9.40 11.73
C PHE A 162 -5.33 9.69 12.99
N LYS A 163 -5.90 10.90 13.12
CA LYS A 163 -6.84 11.21 14.23
C LYS A 163 -8.14 10.40 14.17
N ALA A 164 -8.52 9.91 12.99
CA ALA A 164 -9.65 9.00 12.86
C ALA A 164 -9.32 7.56 13.32
N GLY A 165 -8.04 7.21 13.48
CA GLY A 165 -7.58 5.93 13.97
C GLY A 165 -6.97 5.00 12.92
N VAL A 166 -6.59 5.49 11.72
CA VAL A 166 -5.91 4.63 10.74
C VAL A 166 -4.55 4.18 11.27
N PHE A 167 -4.21 2.92 11.00
CA PHE A 167 -2.89 2.37 11.32
C PHE A 167 -1.83 2.87 10.33
N CYS A 168 -2.14 2.89 9.04
CA CYS A 168 -1.27 3.44 7.99
C CYS A 168 -2.09 3.95 6.80
N VAL A 169 -1.42 4.56 5.84
CA VAL A 169 -2.02 5.12 4.64
C VAL A 169 -1.35 4.60 3.38
N GLY A 170 -2.15 4.24 2.37
CA GLY A 170 -1.69 4.00 1.01
C GLY A 170 -1.82 5.27 0.17
N MET A 171 -0.75 5.68 -0.52
CA MET A 171 -0.71 6.93 -1.25
C MET A 171 -0.23 6.74 -2.68
N GLY A 172 -1.09 7.04 -3.65
CA GLY A 172 -0.84 6.89 -5.08
C GLY A 172 -0.53 8.21 -5.78
N SER A 173 -1.36 8.58 -6.75
CA SER A 173 -1.12 9.67 -7.70
C SER A 173 -0.82 11.04 -7.07
N LYS A 174 -1.29 11.30 -5.86
CA LYS A 174 -0.99 12.55 -5.15
C LYS A 174 0.48 12.64 -4.71
N LEU A 175 1.12 11.49 -4.48
CA LEU A 175 2.56 11.42 -4.16
C LEU A 175 3.42 11.47 -5.44
N PHE A 176 2.88 11.02 -6.56
CA PHE A 176 3.56 10.89 -7.85
C PHE A 176 2.88 11.71 -8.95
N PRO A 177 2.97 13.06 -8.94
CA PRO A 177 2.43 13.87 -10.03
C PRO A 177 3.02 13.45 -11.37
N SER A 178 2.16 13.29 -12.38
CA SER A 178 2.55 12.74 -13.69
C SER A 178 3.64 13.58 -14.40
N ASP A 179 3.61 14.89 -14.22
CA ASP A 179 4.63 15.81 -14.76
C ASP A 179 6.00 15.56 -14.12
N LYS A 180 6.05 15.35 -12.81
CA LYS A 180 7.27 15.07 -12.06
C LYS A 180 7.89 13.72 -12.46
N VAL A 181 7.05 12.68 -12.55
CA VAL A 181 7.51 11.34 -12.98
C VAL A 181 8.03 11.39 -14.42
N LYS A 182 7.32 12.06 -15.34
CA LYS A 182 7.77 12.21 -16.74
C LYS A 182 9.06 13.02 -16.87
N ALA A 183 9.27 14.01 -16.01
CA ALA A 183 10.50 14.81 -15.99
C ALA A 183 11.69 14.09 -15.33
N GLY A 184 11.48 12.96 -14.67
CA GLY A 184 12.50 12.26 -13.91
C GLY A 184 12.93 13.03 -12.65
N ASP A 185 12.04 13.85 -12.08
CA ASP A 185 12.31 14.68 -10.89
C ASP A 185 12.23 13.80 -9.62
N TRP A 186 13.21 12.91 -9.47
CA TRP A 186 13.25 11.94 -8.36
C TRP A 186 13.53 12.61 -7.02
N GLN A 187 14.22 13.75 -7.03
CA GLN A 187 14.45 14.52 -5.81
C GLN A 187 13.13 15.02 -5.20
N TYR A 188 12.21 15.48 -6.03
CA TYR A 188 10.87 15.84 -5.60
C TYR A 188 10.17 14.68 -4.87
N VAL A 189 10.25 13.44 -5.43
CA VAL A 189 9.65 12.26 -4.83
C VAL A 189 10.28 11.96 -3.46
N THR A 190 11.61 12.02 -3.38
CA THR A 190 12.35 11.81 -2.13
C THR A 190 11.92 12.80 -1.05
N ASP A 191 11.86 14.09 -1.39
CA ASP A 191 11.51 15.14 -0.44
C ASP A 191 10.05 15.03 0.01
N LYS A 192 9.13 14.73 -0.91
CA LYS A 192 7.71 14.50 -0.58
C LYS A 192 7.50 13.27 0.31
N CYS A 193 8.29 12.22 0.13
CA CYS A 193 8.25 11.06 1.03
C CYS A 193 8.72 11.43 2.46
N LYS A 194 9.81 12.20 2.58
CA LYS A 194 10.32 12.68 3.87
C LYS A 194 9.29 13.55 4.60
N GLU A 195 8.72 14.54 3.89
CA GLU A 195 7.68 15.42 4.43
C GLU A 195 6.48 14.60 4.91
N ALA A 196 5.92 13.74 4.05
CA ALA A 196 4.75 12.93 4.37
C ALA A 196 4.99 11.99 5.57
N LEU A 197 6.16 11.36 5.65
CA LEU A 197 6.53 10.53 6.80
C LEU A 197 6.64 11.35 8.08
N GLY A 198 7.19 12.56 8.01
CA GLY A 198 7.21 13.52 9.12
C GLY A 198 5.82 13.87 9.62
N TYR A 199 4.89 14.17 8.71
CA TYR A 199 3.49 14.44 9.06
C TYR A 199 2.78 13.21 9.66
N CYS A 200 3.05 12.01 9.12
CA CYS A 200 2.53 10.77 9.69
C CYS A 200 3.03 10.54 11.12
N ALA A 201 4.32 10.78 11.38
CA ALA A 201 4.89 10.65 12.73
C ALA A 201 4.28 11.66 13.70
N LYS A 202 4.17 12.93 13.30
CA LYS A 202 3.55 14.00 14.09
C LYS A 202 2.07 13.72 14.41
N ALA A 203 1.32 13.17 13.45
CA ALA A 203 -0.10 12.89 13.62
C ALA A 203 -0.38 11.69 14.54
N ARG A 204 0.64 10.86 14.81
CA ARG A 204 0.57 9.69 15.72
C ARG A 204 1.02 10.01 17.15
N ALA A 205 1.81 11.07 17.33
CA ALA A 205 2.24 11.55 18.65
C ALA A 205 1.09 12.21 19.39
#